data_c08999846d03a597672cf0de95079de6
#
_entry.id   c08999846d03a597672cf0de95079de6
#
_cell.length_a   1.000
_cell.length_b   1.000
_cell.length_c   1.000
_cell.angle_alpha   90.00
_cell.angle_beta   90.00
_cell.angle_gamma   90.00
#
_symmetry.space_group_name_H-M   'P 1'
#
loop_
_entity.id
_entity.type
_entity.pdbx_description
1 polymer ?
#
loop_
_entity_poly.entity_id
_entity_poly.type
_entity_poly.pdbx_seq_one_letter_code
_entity_poly.pdbx_strand_id
1 'polypeptide(L)'
;GGVPPLRRWGALRTEPPLRMSIYAAVGSEPQMTNCEAQNKTQCHTETMKILHTSDWHLGRTFHRSPLTREHQQFIDELLDYVHAEGIDTLLISGDVYDSTIPTAESTTLLDQALTRLMRAGVQVILSSGNHDSFRRLSYGAAFFEASGVHLRTTLEDATRPVELTDGTQRVHVYAIPYLAPRLHATALGVEPTHQAVLGAVTNAIRADAAERHARGEGADRIIVMSHATVSDNAGSADTTPRSDSERNISVGGIDWVPASLFDGFDYVALGHIHKRYPVTHTIRYSGSPLGFSFSEEHN
;
A
#
# COMPACT_ATOMS: atom_id res chain seq x y z
N GLY A 1 -31.56 -4.83 -7.58
CA GLY A 1 -30.35 -4.51 -6.87
C GLY A 1 -29.15 -4.94 -7.67
N GLY A 2 -28.52 -3.99 -8.36
CA GLY A 2 -27.29 -4.28 -9.10
C GLY A 2 -26.09 -4.25 -8.16
N VAL A 3 -25.09 -5.08 -8.44
CA VAL A 3 -23.77 -5.02 -7.84
C VAL A 3 -23.10 -3.75 -8.35
N PRO A 4 -22.39 -2.96 -7.51
CA PRO A 4 -21.68 -1.78 -7.98
C PRO A 4 -20.66 -2.16 -9.07
N PRO A 5 -20.46 -1.31 -10.07
CA PRO A 5 -19.53 -1.57 -11.14
C PRO A 5 -18.10 -1.66 -10.59
N LEU A 6 -17.31 -2.54 -11.20
CA LEU A 6 -15.87 -2.60 -10.99
C LEU A 6 -15.26 -1.24 -11.35
N ARG A 7 -14.35 -0.76 -10.52
CA ARG A 7 -13.57 0.41 -10.85
C ARG A 7 -12.68 0.08 -12.05
N ARG A 8 -13.00 0.61 -13.22
CA ARG A 8 -12.13 0.48 -14.38
C ARG A 8 -10.81 1.19 -14.12
N TRP A 9 -9.73 0.45 -14.16
CA TRP A 9 -8.39 0.96 -14.22
C TRP A 9 -8.23 1.72 -15.54
N GLY A 10 -8.42 3.06 -15.48
CA GLY A 10 -8.04 4.01 -16.51
C GLY A 10 -8.49 3.76 -17.94
N ALA A 11 -9.74 4.08 -18.26
CA ALA A 11 -10.13 4.44 -19.62
C ALA A 11 -11.18 5.55 -19.61
N LEU A 12 -10.80 6.74 -19.19
CA LEU A 12 -11.44 7.98 -19.62
C LEU A 12 -10.47 8.68 -20.56
N ARG A 13 -10.68 8.48 -21.88
CA ARG A 13 -10.03 9.27 -22.92
C ARG A 13 -10.67 10.67 -22.93
N THR A 14 -10.00 11.65 -22.33
CA THR A 14 -9.97 13.08 -22.73
C THR A 14 -9.06 13.93 -21.84
N GLU A 15 -8.54 13.40 -20.73
CA GLU A 15 -7.44 14.04 -19.99
C GLU A 15 -6.27 13.05 -19.92
N PRO A 16 -5.01 13.52 -19.83
CA PRO A 16 -3.90 12.60 -19.66
C PRO A 16 -4.21 11.72 -18.45
N PRO A 17 -4.09 10.39 -18.54
CA PRO A 17 -4.49 9.50 -17.47
C PRO A 17 -3.79 9.95 -16.20
N LEU A 18 -4.55 10.35 -15.17
CA LEU A 18 -4.05 10.44 -13.81
C LEU A 18 -3.66 9.00 -13.43
N ARG A 19 -2.43 8.65 -13.80
CA ARG A 19 -1.88 7.33 -13.56
C ARG A 19 -1.88 7.11 -12.06
N MET A 20 -2.55 6.07 -11.60
CA MET A 20 -2.37 5.46 -10.29
C MET A 20 -1.00 4.75 -10.22
N SER A 21 -0.04 5.31 -10.90
CA SER A 21 1.35 4.92 -10.84
C SER A 21 2.00 5.91 -9.92
N ILE A 22 2.41 5.45 -8.77
CA ILE A 22 3.47 6.13 -8.09
C ILE A 22 4.69 5.85 -8.95
N TYR A 23 4.96 6.79 -9.80
CA TYR A 23 6.32 6.98 -10.17
C TYR A 23 7.02 7.49 -8.91
N ALA A 24 7.70 6.63 -8.18
CA ALA A 24 8.95 7.04 -7.66
C ALA A 24 9.84 7.24 -8.91
N ALA A 25 9.48 8.22 -9.76
CA ALA A 25 10.36 8.77 -10.74
C ALA A 25 11.42 9.51 -9.95
N VAL A 26 12.34 8.76 -9.44
CA VAL A 26 13.64 9.23 -9.08
C VAL A 26 14.44 9.21 -10.38
N GLY A 27 14.11 10.13 -11.24
CA GLY A 27 14.87 10.51 -12.38
C GLY A 27 15.12 12.00 -12.27
N SER A 28 16.32 12.42 -11.90
CA SER A 28 16.89 13.63 -12.46
C SER A 28 16.75 13.48 -13.98
N GLU A 29 16.22 14.54 -14.66
CA GLU A 29 16.23 14.59 -16.12
C GLU A 29 17.58 14.13 -16.65
N PRO A 30 17.64 13.25 -17.66
CA PRO A 30 18.92 12.87 -18.25
C PRO A 30 19.52 14.11 -18.89
N GLN A 31 20.60 14.61 -18.33
CA GLN A 31 21.47 15.50 -19.07
C GLN A 31 21.97 14.72 -20.28
N MET A 32 21.53 15.14 -21.46
CA MET A 32 22.01 14.63 -22.75
C MET A 32 23.50 14.90 -22.87
N THR A 33 24.32 13.97 -22.46
CA THR A 33 25.70 13.92 -22.87
C THR A 33 25.77 13.15 -24.20
N ASN A 34 26.25 13.82 -25.23
CA ASN A 34 26.55 13.23 -26.54
C ASN A 34 27.34 11.93 -26.41
N CYS A 35 26.72 10.83 -26.72
CA CYS A 35 27.39 9.56 -26.95
C CYS A 35 27.34 9.28 -28.45
N GLU A 36 28.42 9.63 -29.13
CA GLU A 36 28.62 9.27 -30.54
C GLU A 36 28.70 7.75 -30.71
N ALA A 37 27.96 7.30 -31.68
CA ALA A 37 27.89 6.00 -32.31
C ALA A 37 29.05 5.02 -32.01
N GLN A 38 28.75 3.92 -31.29
CA GLN A 38 29.14 2.55 -31.63
C GLN A 38 28.49 1.54 -30.70
N ASN A 39 27.77 0.59 -31.30
CA ASN A 39 27.06 -0.56 -30.70
C ASN A 39 25.74 -0.25 -29.96
N LYS A 40 24.66 -0.55 -30.69
CA LYS A 40 23.29 -0.69 -30.15
C LYS A 40 23.17 -1.91 -29.21
N THR A 41 23.70 -1.80 -28.02
CA THR A 41 23.15 -2.49 -26.86
C THR A 41 22.24 -1.46 -26.22
N GLN A 42 20.96 -1.66 -26.35
CA GLN A 42 19.90 -0.77 -25.86
C GLN A 42 20.06 -0.70 -24.34
N CYS A 43 20.69 0.37 -23.84
CA CYS A 43 20.75 0.70 -22.42
C CYS A 43 19.34 1.19 -22.04
N HIS A 44 18.44 0.25 -21.80
CA HIS A 44 17.20 0.54 -21.13
C HIS A 44 17.54 0.80 -19.66
N THR A 45 17.67 2.08 -19.30
CA THR A 45 17.50 2.48 -17.91
C THR A 45 16.00 2.31 -17.58
N GLU A 46 15.58 1.06 -17.39
CA GLU A 46 14.22 0.81 -16.94
C GLU A 46 14.13 1.28 -15.49
N THR A 47 13.44 2.39 -15.29
CA THR A 47 13.16 2.93 -13.96
C THR A 47 12.20 1.96 -13.26
N MET A 48 12.51 1.54 -12.03
CA MET A 48 11.66 0.68 -11.21
C MET A 48 10.25 1.24 -11.11
N LYS A 49 9.24 0.41 -11.42
CA LYS A 49 7.82 0.78 -11.35
C LYS A 49 7.15 0.11 -10.16
N ILE A 50 6.61 0.94 -9.28
CA ILE A 50 5.93 0.50 -8.07
C ILE A 50 4.45 0.83 -8.18
N LEU A 51 3.57 -0.15 -8.01
CA LEU A 51 2.12 0.02 -7.94
C LEU A 51 1.64 -0.06 -6.50
N HIS A 52 0.77 0.86 -6.09
CA HIS A 52 0.16 0.89 -4.76
C HIS A 52 -1.34 0.60 -4.82
N THR A 53 -1.80 -0.33 -4.01
CA THR A 53 -3.20 -0.70 -3.79
C THR A 53 -3.46 -0.99 -2.31
N SER A 54 -4.72 -1.05 -1.89
CA SER A 54 -5.14 -1.37 -0.51
C SER A 54 -6.61 -1.80 -0.48
N ASP A 55 -7.09 -2.20 0.68
CA ASP A 55 -8.51 -2.38 0.97
C ASP A 55 -9.21 -3.33 -0.02
N TRP A 56 -8.60 -4.52 -0.23
CA TRP A 56 -9.14 -5.54 -1.12
C TRP A 56 -10.40 -6.17 -0.55
N HIS A 57 -10.48 -6.31 0.78
CA HIS A 57 -11.60 -6.90 1.50
C HIS A 57 -12.09 -8.21 0.89
N LEU A 58 -11.18 -9.13 0.61
CA LEU A 58 -11.53 -10.44 0.07
C LEU A 58 -12.50 -11.17 0.99
N GLY A 59 -13.63 -11.60 0.44
CA GLY A 59 -14.71 -12.23 1.17
C GLY A 59 -15.85 -11.29 1.58
N ARG A 60 -15.76 -10.00 1.25
CA ARG A 60 -16.83 -9.03 1.51
C ARG A 60 -18.10 -9.38 0.76
N THR A 61 -19.23 -9.05 1.38
CA THR A 61 -20.55 -9.16 0.76
C THR A 61 -21.13 -7.77 0.54
N PHE A 62 -21.86 -7.59 -0.56
CA PHE A 62 -22.67 -6.42 -0.82
C PHE A 62 -24.14 -6.77 -0.79
N HIS A 63 -24.92 -6.20 0.16
CA HIS A 63 -26.32 -6.55 0.38
C HIS A 63 -26.60 -8.07 0.46
N ARG A 64 -25.77 -8.81 1.20
CA ARG A 64 -25.79 -10.28 1.37
C ARG A 64 -25.38 -11.07 0.11
N SER A 65 -24.97 -10.44 -0.96
CA SER A 65 -24.41 -11.12 -2.13
C SER A 65 -22.89 -11.16 -2.02
N PRO A 66 -22.25 -12.34 -2.08
CA PRO A 66 -20.79 -12.43 -2.08
C PRO A 66 -20.20 -11.69 -3.29
N LEU A 67 -19.11 -10.98 -3.10
CA LEU A 67 -18.37 -10.28 -4.16
C LEU A 67 -17.23 -11.14 -4.75
N THR A 68 -17.32 -12.46 -4.63
CA THR A 68 -16.26 -13.38 -5.07
C THR A 68 -15.90 -13.21 -6.54
N ARG A 69 -16.92 -13.09 -7.40
CA ARG A 69 -16.72 -12.91 -8.84
C ARG A 69 -16.05 -11.58 -9.16
N GLU A 70 -16.48 -10.54 -8.49
CA GLU A 70 -15.95 -9.18 -8.64
C GLU A 70 -14.49 -9.11 -8.15
N HIS A 71 -14.18 -9.77 -7.04
CA HIS A 71 -12.80 -9.91 -6.57
C HIS A 71 -11.92 -10.69 -7.55
N GLN A 72 -12.42 -11.79 -8.12
CA GLN A 72 -11.69 -12.54 -9.14
C GLN A 72 -11.41 -11.68 -10.37
N GLN A 73 -12.42 -10.94 -10.85
CA GLN A 73 -12.26 -10.04 -11.98
C GLN A 73 -11.26 -8.92 -11.68
N PHE A 74 -11.32 -8.33 -10.48
CA PHE A 74 -10.33 -7.34 -10.03
C PHE A 74 -8.90 -7.91 -10.07
N ILE A 75 -8.69 -9.13 -9.56
CA ILE A 75 -7.37 -9.79 -9.58
C ILE A 75 -6.89 -10.00 -11.01
N ASP A 76 -7.78 -10.41 -11.91
CA ASP A 76 -7.43 -10.61 -13.33
C ASP A 76 -7.05 -9.27 -13.99
N GLU A 77 -7.82 -8.21 -13.78
CA GLU A 77 -7.53 -6.86 -14.29
C GLU A 77 -6.22 -6.28 -13.70
N LEU A 78 -5.96 -6.53 -12.41
CA LEU A 78 -4.71 -6.12 -11.76
C LEU A 78 -3.50 -6.78 -12.43
N LEU A 79 -3.58 -8.07 -12.71
CA LEU A 79 -2.50 -8.82 -13.34
C LEU A 79 -2.28 -8.40 -14.80
N ASP A 80 -3.37 -8.14 -15.53
CA ASP A 80 -3.29 -7.60 -16.89
C ASP A 80 -2.60 -6.22 -16.87
N TYR A 81 -2.94 -5.37 -15.90
CA TYR A 81 -2.31 -4.05 -15.73
C TYR A 81 -0.83 -4.17 -15.37
N VAL A 82 -0.50 -5.03 -14.42
CA VAL A 82 0.89 -5.33 -14.01
C VAL A 82 1.74 -5.73 -15.21
N HIS A 83 1.21 -6.60 -16.06
CA HIS A 83 1.88 -7.07 -17.28
C HIS A 83 2.04 -5.97 -18.33
N ALA A 84 0.96 -5.23 -18.59
CA ALA A 84 0.92 -4.18 -19.63
C ALA A 84 1.85 -3.01 -19.30
N GLU A 85 1.94 -2.63 -18.02
CA GLU A 85 2.75 -1.52 -17.58
C GLU A 85 4.17 -1.93 -17.15
N GLY A 86 4.46 -3.22 -17.04
CA GLY A 86 5.75 -3.73 -16.56
C GLY A 86 6.01 -3.29 -15.11
N ILE A 87 5.11 -3.63 -14.20
CA ILE A 87 5.23 -3.28 -12.77
C ILE A 87 6.21 -4.25 -12.11
N ASP A 88 7.22 -3.71 -11.42
CA ASP A 88 8.25 -4.50 -10.71
C ASP A 88 7.83 -4.85 -9.28
N THR A 89 7.09 -3.95 -8.63
CA THR A 89 6.70 -4.12 -7.21
C THR A 89 5.27 -3.68 -6.98
N LEU A 90 4.52 -4.49 -6.22
CA LEU A 90 3.16 -4.19 -5.76
C LEU A 90 3.15 -3.95 -4.24
N LEU A 91 2.65 -2.80 -3.81
CA LEU A 91 2.39 -2.48 -2.41
C LEU A 91 0.91 -2.69 -2.11
N ILE A 92 0.59 -3.49 -1.06
CA ILE A 92 -0.78 -3.73 -0.59
C ILE A 92 -0.89 -3.21 0.85
N SER A 93 -1.48 -2.02 1.02
CA SER A 93 -1.47 -1.29 2.28
C SER A 93 -2.69 -1.63 3.16
N GLY A 94 -2.78 -2.90 3.59
CA GLY A 94 -3.75 -3.39 4.57
C GLY A 94 -5.15 -3.71 4.02
N ASP A 95 -5.98 -4.26 4.91
CA ASP A 95 -7.35 -4.74 4.68
C ASP A 95 -7.45 -5.67 3.46
N VAL A 96 -6.61 -6.70 3.50
CA VAL A 96 -6.56 -7.74 2.47
C VAL A 96 -7.82 -8.61 2.54
N TYR A 97 -8.21 -9.00 3.75
CA TYR A 97 -9.44 -9.73 4.02
C TYR A 97 -10.49 -8.83 4.66
N ASP A 98 -11.77 -9.13 4.42
CA ASP A 98 -12.89 -8.42 5.06
C ASP A 98 -13.08 -8.82 6.53
N SER A 99 -12.47 -9.90 6.98
CA SER A 99 -12.64 -10.45 8.33
C SER A 99 -11.36 -11.09 8.85
N THR A 100 -11.17 -10.99 10.17
CA THR A 100 -10.07 -11.69 10.90
C THR A 100 -10.09 -13.21 10.75
N ILE A 101 -11.22 -13.79 10.34
CA ILE A 101 -11.37 -15.21 10.00
C ILE A 101 -11.82 -15.30 8.55
N PRO A 102 -10.89 -15.27 7.58
CA PRO A 102 -11.25 -15.35 6.18
C PRO A 102 -11.84 -16.72 5.83
N THR A 103 -12.73 -16.74 4.84
CA THR A 103 -13.26 -17.99 4.30
C THR A 103 -12.19 -18.74 3.51
N ALA A 104 -12.39 -20.04 3.29
CA ALA A 104 -11.50 -20.83 2.45
C ALA A 104 -11.42 -20.26 1.02
N GLU A 105 -12.55 -19.75 0.50
CA GLU A 105 -12.62 -19.10 -0.81
C GLU A 105 -11.78 -17.82 -0.87
N SER A 106 -11.89 -16.94 0.14
CA SER A 106 -11.06 -15.72 0.22
C SER A 106 -9.58 -16.04 0.30
N THR A 107 -9.22 -17.08 1.07
CA THR A 107 -7.84 -17.53 1.20
C THR A 107 -7.31 -18.06 -0.14
N THR A 108 -8.13 -18.81 -0.87
CA THR A 108 -7.79 -19.32 -2.21
C THR A 108 -7.60 -18.18 -3.21
N LEU A 109 -8.43 -17.13 -3.16
CA LEU A 109 -8.27 -15.96 -4.02
C LEU A 109 -6.94 -15.24 -3.78
N LEU A 110 -6.57 -15.02 -2.51
CA LEU A 110 -5.29 -14.39 -2.19
C LEU A 110 -4.11 -15.27 -2.64
N ASP A 111 -4.15 -16.58 -2.35
CA ASP A 111 -3.12 -17.52 -2.78
C ASP A 111 -2.91 -17.49 -4.30
N GLN A 112 -3.98 -17.51 -5.08
CA GLN A 112 -3.93 -17.43 -6.53
C GLN A 112 -3.35 -16.07 -7.00
N ALA A 113 -3.76 -14.95 -6.39
CA ALA A 113 -3.24 -13.63 -6.74
C ALA A 113 -1.73 -13.55 -6.49
N LEU A 114 -1.27 -13.92 -5.28
CA LEU A 114 0.14 -13.88 -4.91
C LEU A 114 0.98 -14.83 -5.77
N THR A 115 0.48 -16.04 -6.04
CA THR A 115 1.15 -17.02 -6.91
C THR A 115 1.33 -16.49 -8.33
N ARG A 116 0.30 -15.84 -8.90
CA ARG A 116 0.36 -15.27 -10.25
C ARG A 116 1.31 -14.07 -10.31
N LEU A 117 1.29 -13.18 -9.32
CA LEU A 117 2.23 -12.04 -9.21
C LEU A 117 3.67 -12.51 -9.10
N MET A 118 3.94 -13.49 -8.22
CA MET A 118 5.27 -14.10 -8.07
C MET A 118 5.76 -14.72 -9.40
N ARG A 119 4.90 -15.44 -10.12
CA ARG A 119 5.24 -16.03 -11.43
C ARG A 119 5.49 -14.98 -12.50
N ALA A 120 4.89 -13.81 -12.38
CA ALA A 120 5.15 -12.65 -13.24
C ALA A 120 6.45 -11.91 -12.87
N GLY A 121 7.17 -12.35 -11.83
CA GLY A 121 8.41 -11.72 -11.36
C GLY A 121 8.19 -10.45 -10.52
N VAL A 122 6.96 -10.19 -10.08
CA VAL A 122 6.60 -9.01 -9.29
C VAL A 122 6.91 -9.24 -7.82
N GLN A 123 7.66 -8.35 -7.20
CA GLN A 123 7.80 -8.33 -5.74
C GLN A 123 6.52 -7.80 -5.10
N VAL A 124 6.05 -8.43 -4.05
CA VAL A 124 4.84 -7.99 -3.32
C VAL A 124 5.21 -7.62 -1.90
N ILE A 125 4.83 -6.43 -1.47
CA ILE A 125 4.96 -6.00 -0.08
C ILE A 125 3.56 -5.77 0.45
N LEU A 126 3.17 -6.54 1.47
CA LEU A 126 1.82 -6.56 2.01
C LEU A 126 1.87 -6.30 3.51
N SER A 127 1.11 -5.29 3.98
CA SER A 127 0.87 -5.06 5.40
C SER A 127 -0.54 -5.48 5.80
N SER A 128 -0.78 -5.72 7.09
CA SER A 128 -2.14 -5.97 7.60
C SER A 128 -2.87 -4.67 7.92
N GLY A 129 -4.18 -4.64 7.65
CA GLY A 129 -5.11 -3.61 8.07
C GLY A 129 -5.85 -3.97 9.36
N ASN A 130 -6.91 -3.21 9.68
CA ASN A 130 -7.70 -3.42 10.91
C ASN A 130 -8.71 -4.57 10.79
N HIS A 131 -9.09 -4.98 9.58
CA HIS A 131 -9.92 -6.15 9.33
C HIS A 131 -9.11 -7.44 9.34
N ASP A 132 -7.81 -7.38 9.10
CA ASP A 132 -6.95 -8.55 9.02
C ASP A 132 -6.60 -9.13 10.39
N SER A 133 -6.45 -10.45 10.44
CA SER A 133 -5.72 -11.09 11.54
C SER A 133 -4.24 -11.14 11.20
N PHE A 134 -3.44 -10.32 11.85
CA PHE A 134 -1.99 -10.28 11.62
C PHE A 134 -1.35 -11.66 11.72
N ARG A 135 -1.78 -12.52 12.67
CA ARG A 135 -1.25 -13.88 12.85
C ARG A 135 -1.62 -14.85 11.73
N ARG A 136 -2.84 -14.73 11.17
CA ARG A 136 -3.30 -15.58 10.06
C ARG A 136 -2.66 -15.15 8.77
N LEU A 137 -2.59 -13.84 8.55
CA LEU A 137 -2.01 -13.26 7.33
C LEU A 137 -0.49 -13.51 7.27
N SER A 138 0.21 -13.57 8.40
CA SER A 138 1.65 -13.86 8.46
C SER A 138 1.99 -15.36 8.43
N TYR A 139 1.00 -16.25 8.32
CA TYR A 139 1.30 -17.68 8.27
C TYR A 139 2.20 -17.99 7.06
N GLY A 140 3.34 -18.60 7.33
CA GLY A 140 4.32 -18.93 6.29
C GLY A 140 5.16 -17.75 5.78
N ALA A 141 5.16 -16.58 6.44
CA ALA A 141 5.84 -15.38 5.98
C ALA A 141 7.31 -15.59 5.56
N ALA A 142 8.06 -16.44 6.29
CA ALA A 142 9.45 -16.73 5.95
C ALA A 142 9.60 -17.49 4.61
N PHE A 143 8.63 -18.35 4.27
CA PHE A 143 8.62 -19.03 2.98
C PHE A 143 8.23 -18.08 1.84
N PHE A 144 7.26 -17.21 2.08
CA PHE A 144 6.84 -16.19 1.12
C PHE A 144 7.97 -15.20 0.82
N GLU A 145 8.72 -14.77 1.83
CA GLU A 145 9.83 -13.82 1.68
C GLU A 145 10.91 -14.34 0.72
N ALA A 146 11.22 -15.63 0.78
CA ALA A 146 12.15 -16.27 -0.17
C ALA A 146 11.66 -16.25 -1.62
N SER A 147 10.37 -16.02 -1.85
CA SER A 147 9.74 -15.96 -3.18
C SER A 147 9.41 -14.51 -3.61
N GLY A 148 9.91 -13.50 -2.91
CA GLY A 148 9.66 -12.09 -3.24
C GLY A 148 8.30 -11.56 -2.75
N VAL A 149 7.63 -12.26 -1.82
CA VAL A 149 6.40 -11.80 -1.17
C VAL A 149 6.69 -11.51 0.30
N HIS A 150 6.69 -10.23 0.66
CA HIS A 150 7.06 -9.73 1.97
C HIS A 150 5.83 -9.39 2.80
N LEU A 151 5.52 -10.23 3.79
CA LEU A 151 4.41 -10.01 4.71
C LEU A 151 4.91 -9.23 5.93
N ARG A 152 4.38 -8.04 6.15
CA ARG A 152 4.73 -7.12 7.23
C ARG A 152 3.50 -6.89 8.09
N THR A 153 3.34 -7.66 9.14
CA THR A 153 2.08 -7.72 9.90
C THR A 153 2.23 -7.48 11.39
N THR A 154 3.47 -7.37 11.89
CA THR A 154 3.76 -7.13 13.30
C THR A 154 4.45 -5.79 13.54
N LEU A 155 4.50 -5.35 14.79
CA LEU A 155 5.21 -4.12 15.17
C LEU A 155 6.71 -4.20 14.83
N GLU A 156 7.30 -5.36 15.02
CA GLU A 156 8.72 -5.61 14.73
C GLU A 156 9.03 -5.52 13.24
N ASP A 157 8.04 -5.85 12.38
CA ASP A 157 8.18 -5.73 10.94
C ASP A 157 8.24 -4.28 10.47
N ALA A 158 7.62 -3.34 11.21
CA ALA A 158 7.49 -1.95 10.81
C ALA A 158 8.83 -1.23 10.63
N THR A 159 9.89 -1.65 11.34
CA THR A 159 11.25 -1.09 11.24
C THR A 159 12.20 -1.95 10.42
N ARG A 160 11.70 -3.01 9.77
CA ARG A 160 12.47 -3.89 8.92
C ARG A 160 12.12 -3.63 7.44
N PRO A 161 12.88 -2.78 6.73
CA PRO A 161 12.54 -2.43 5.37
C PRO A 161 12.68 -3.62 4.41
N VAL A 162 11.92 -3.57 3.33
CA VAL A 162 12.19 -4.35 2.13
C VAL A 162 13.08 -3.49 1.23
N GLU A 163 14.23 -4.03 0.86
CA GLU A 163 15.18 -3.35 -0.01
C GLU A 163 14.89 -3.68 -1.47
N LEU A 164 14.60 -2.67 -2.26
CA LEU A 164 14.38 -2.77 -3.70
C LEU A 164 15.54 -2.08 -4.43
N THR A 165 15.92 -2.62 -5.58
CA THR A 165 16.92 -1.97 -6.44
C THR A 165 16.67 -2.28 -7.92
N ASP A 166 16.91 -1.30 -8.77
CA ASP A 166 16.97 -1.45 -10.22
C ASP A 166 18.43 -1.48 -10.74
N GLY A 167 19.39 -1.60 -9.82
CA GLY A 167 20.82 -1.58 -10.14
C GLY A 167 21.43 -0.16 -10.16
N THR A 168 20.62 0.89 -10.21
CA THR A 168 21.06 2.29 -10.18
C THR A 168 20.65 3.00 -8.89
N GLN A 169 19.50 2.67 -8.37
CA GLN A 169 18.93 3.27 -7.17
C GLN A 169 18.51 2.19 -6.18
N ARG A 170 18.59 2.53 -4.90
CA ARG A 170 18.13 1.71 -3.78
C ARG A 170 16.91 2.38 -3.14
N VAL A 171 15.83 1.62 -2.99
CA VAL A 171 14.61 2.07 -2.33
C VAL A 171 14.36 1.19 -1.11
N HIS A 172 14.15 1.81 0.05
CA HIS A 172 13.70 1.10 1.25
C HIS A 172 12.20 1.29 1.42
N VAL A 173 11.47 0.18 1.51
CA VAL A 173 10.02 0.20 1.78
C VAL A 173 9.78 -0.31 3.20
N TYR A 174 9.35 0.60 4.09
CA TYR A 174 8.92 0.27 5.43
C TYR A 174 7.40 0.09 5.43
N ALA A 175 6.92 -1.04 5.87
CA ALA A 175 5.49 -1.32 5.89
C ALA A 175 4.98 -1.39 7.34
N ILE A 176 4.26 -0.36 7.76
CA ILE A 176 3.63 -0.26 9.07
C ILE A 176 2.25 -0.95 8.98
N PRO A 177 2.04 -2.09 9.67
CA PRO A 177 0.72 -2.71 9.75
C PRO A 177 -0.23 -1.84 10.56
N TYR A 178 -1.52 -2.16 10.56
CA TYR A 178 -2.45 -1.53 11.48
C TYR A 178 -2.05 -1.85 12.94
N LEU A 179 -1.77 -0.80 13.70
CA LEU A 179 -1.34 -0.88 15.09
C LEU A 179 -2.44 -0.34 16.00
N ALA A 180 -3.25 -1.24 16.56
CA ALA A 180 -4.28 -0.86 17.53
C ALA A 180 -3.61 -0.23 18.78
N PRO A 181 -3.90 1.04 19.11
CA PRO A 181 -3.17 1.75 20.18
C PRO A 181 -3.19 1.04 21.52
N ARG A 182 -4.34 0.48 21.90
CA ARG A 182 -4.50 -0.26 23.16
C ARG A 182 -3.61 -1.49 23.29
N LEU A 183 -3.17 -2.07 22.16
CA LEU A 183 -2.32 -3.26 22.15
C LEU A 183 -0.83 -2.91 22.10
N HIS A 184 -0.47 -1.78 21.48
CA HIS A 184 0.92 -1.48 21.15
C HIS A 184 1.53 -0.34 21.98
N ALA A 185 0.71 0.55 22.56
CA ALA A 185 1.19 1.72 23.30
C ALA A 185 2.11 1.37 24.47
N THR A 186 1.76 0.33 25.24
CA THR A 186 2.58 -0.12 26.39
C THR A 186 3.96 -0.60 25.95
N ALA A 187 4.04 -1.38 24.87
CA ALA A 187 5.31 -1.87 24.35
C ALA A 187 6.21 -0.74 23.82
N LEU A 188 5.58 0.33 23.29
CA LEU A 188 6.26 1.50 22.77
C LEU A 188 6.54 2.58 23.84
N GLY A 189 5.96 2.44 25.03
CA GLY A 189 6.12 3.43 26.12
C GLY A 189 5.43 4.77 25.81
N VAL A 190 4.30 4.76 25.08
CA VAL A 190 3.58 5.96 24.64
C VAL A 190 2.11 5.93 25.07
N GLU A 191 1.42 7.06 24.91
CA GLU A 191 -0.02 7.15 25.13
C GLU A 191 -0.80 6.26 24.14
N PRO A 192 -1.94 5.64 24.55
CA PRO A 192 -2.72 4.74 23.71
C PRO A 192 -3.57 5.48 22.66
N THR A 193 -2.93 6.31 21.84
CA THR A 193 -3.52 7.02 20.70
C THR A 193 -2.84 6.61 19.40
N HIS A 194 -3.55 6.67 18.27
CA HIS A 194 -2.94 6.39 16.96
C HIS A 194 -1.79 7.34 16.67
N GLN A 195 -1.94 8.63 17.02
CA GLN A 195 -0.89 9.62 16.82
C GLN A 195 0.40 9.27 17.59
N ALA A 196 0.29 8.89 18.87
CA ALA A 196 1.46 8.56 19.68
C ALA A 196 2.15 7.26 19.21
N VAL A 197 1.35 6.22 18.89
CA VAL A 197 1.87 4.94 18.40
C VAL A 197 2.55 5.10 17.04
N LEU A 198 1.89 5.72 16.06
CA LEU A 198 2.48 5.94 14.75
C LEU A 198 3.67 6.91 14.80
N GLY A 199 3.61 7.93 15.66
CA GLY A 199 4.73 8.83 15.89
C GLY A 199 5.98 8.12 16.40
N ALA A 200 5.82 7.20 17.36
CA ALA A 200 6.93 6.37 17.84
C ALA A 200 7.52 5.50 16.72
N VAL A 201 6.66 4.85 15.93
CA VAL A 201 7.09 3.96 14.84
C VAL A 201 7.77 4.75 13.71
N THR A 202 7.22 5.89 13.28
CA THR A 202 7.86 6.72 12.24
C THR A 202 9.20 7.29 12.68
N ASN A 203 9.35 7.61 13.99
CA ASN A 203 10.65 8.00 14.56
C ASN A 203 11.65 6.83 14.57
N ALA A 204 11.19 5.62 14.89
CA ALA A 204 12.04 4.43 14.84
C ALA A 204 12.48 4.10 13.39
N ILE A 205 11.61 4.27 12.40
CA ILE A 205 11.97 4.14 10.98
C ILE A 205 13.05 5.17 10.59
N ARG A 206 12.91 6.43 11.01
CA ARG A 206 13.95 7.45 10.74
C ARG A 206 15.28 7.11 11.38
N ALA A 207 15.27 6.57 12.60
CA ALA A 207 16.47 6.13 13.29
C ALA A 207 17.15 4.96 12.55
N ASP A 208 16.39 3.92 12.15
CA ASP A 208 16.92 2.81 11.35
C ASP A 208 17.49 3.29 10.01
N ALA A 209 16.79 4.17 9.31
CA ALA A 209 17.27 4.73 8.05
C ALA A 209 18.57 5.52 8.21
N ALA A 210 18.70 6.30 9.29
CA ALA A 210 19.93 7.04 9.60
C ALA A 210 21.10 6.09 9.95
N GLU A 211 20.84 5.04 10.71
CA GLU A 211 21.85 4.03 11.04
C GLU A 211 22.31 3.26 9.80
N ARG A 212 21.39 2.86 8.92
CA ARG A 212 21.72 2.24 7.63
C ARG A 212 22.56 3.17 6.76
N HIS A 213 22.20 4.44 6.69
CA HIS A 213 22.96 5.43 5.94
C HIS A 213 24.39 5.55 6.49
N ALA A 214 24.57 5.59 7.81
CA ALA A 214 25.89 5.65 8.45
C ALA A 214 26.75 4.39 8.17
N ARG A 215 26.12 3.23 7.94
CA ARG A 215 26.83 1.99 7.54
C ARG A 215 27.07 1.85 6.03
N GLY A 216 26.65 2.83 5.21
CA GLY A 216 26.72 2.74 3.75
C GLY A 216 25.64 1.84 3.12
N GLU A 217 24.61 1.49 3.89
CA GLU A 217 23.44 0.69 3.49
C GLU A 217 22.20 1.57 3.24
N GLY A 218 22.37 2.89 3.18
CA GLY A 218 21.27 3.84 3.00
C GLY A 218 20.59 3.70 1.65
N ALA A 219 19.33 4.11 1.61
CA ALA A 219 18.53 4.17 0.39
C ALA A 219 18.56 5.56 -0.23
N ASP A 220 18.37 5.63 -1.55
CA ASP A 220 18.15 6.89 -2.29
C ASP A 220 16.74 7.41 -2.06
N ARG A 221 15.80 6.50 -1.76
CA ARG A 221 14.40 6.81 -1.48
C ARG A 221 13.86 5.94 -0.36
N ILE A 222 12.96 6.54 0.43
CA ILE A 222 12.24 5.86 1.51
C ILE A 222 10.74 5.94 1.25
N ILE A 223 10.11 4.78 1.10
CA ILE A 223 8.66 4.63 1.00
C ILE A 223 8.14 4.06 2.32
N VAL A 224 7.03 4.62 2.82
CA VAL A 224 6.33 4.10 3.98
C VAL A 224 4.94 3.66 3.59
N MET A 225 4.56 2.43 3.92
CA MET A 225 3.18 1.95 3.84
C MET A 225 2.55 2.11 5.23
N SER A 226 1.27 2.50 5.28
CA SER A 226 0.53 2.55 6.54
C SER A 226 -0.97 2.37 6.31
N HIS A 227 -1.65 1.82 7.31
CA HIS A 227 -3.10 1.63 7.31
C HIS A 227 -3.70 2.45 8.45
N ALA A 228 -4.05 3.72 8.17
CA ALA A 228 -4.48 4.69 9.17
C ALA A 228 -5.26 5.85 8.55
N THR A 229 -6.05 6.55 9.38
CA THR A 229 -6.67 7.81 8.96
C THR A 229 -5.68 8.96 9.12
N VAL A 230 -5.23 9.53 8.00
CA VAL A 230 -4.26 10.63 7.94
C VAL A 230 -4.90 11.89 7.39
N SER A 231 -4.64 13.05 7.99
CA SER A 231 -5.14 14.36 7.54
C SER A 231 -4.01 15.39 7.49
N ASP A 232 -4.06 16.28 6.51
CA ASP A 232 -3.16 17.45 6.41
C ASP A 232 -3.59 18.62 7.31
N ASN A 233 -4.86 18.65 7.74
CA ASN A 233 -5.40 19.69 8.59
C ASN A 233 -5.33 19.30 10.08
N ALA A 234 -4.32 19.81 10.77
CA ALA A 234 -4.16 19.65 12.21
C ALA A 234 -5.33 20.32 12.97
N GLY A 235 -6.44 19.61 13.16
CA GLY A 235 -7.58 20.06 13.96
C GLY A 235 -8.96 19.96 13.32
N SER A 236 -9.08 19.61 12.06
CA SER A 236 -10.36 19.45 11.36
C SER A 236 -10.53 18.00 10.88
N ALA A 237 -11.19 17.21 11.71
CA ALA A 237 -11.55 15.82 11.41
C ALA A 237 -12.53 15.67 10.23
N ASP A 238 -12.99 16.77 9.66
CA ASP A 238 -14.17 16.81 8.79
C ASP A 238 -13.84 16.86 7.29
N THR A 239 -12.57 16.87 6.91
CA THR A 239 -12.17 17.04 5.51
C THR A 239 -11.73 15.73 4.81
N THR A 240 -11.50 14.65 5.56
CA THR A 240 -11.15 13.37 4.95
C THR A 240 -12.40 12.70 4.37
N PRO A 241 -12.47 12.48 3.05
CA PRO A 241 -13.64 11.85 2.44
C PRO A 241 -13.79 10.41 2.94
N ARG A 242 -14.90 10.12 3.59
CA ARG A 242 -15.23 8.78 4.10
C ARG A 242 -16.48 8.26 3.44
N SER A 243 -16.49 6.97 3.16
CA SER A 243 -17.68 6.26 2.69
C SER A 243 -18.54 5.79 3.88
N ASP A 244 -19.79 5.41 3.60
CA ASP A 244 -20.68 4.84 4.62
C ASP A 244 -20.16 3.47 5.12
N SER A 245 -19.39 2.75 4.33
CA SER A 245 -18.76 1.49 4.73
C SER A 245 -17.66 1.65 5.76
N GLU A 246 -16.97 2.82 5.79
CA GLU A 246 -15.92 3.14 6.75
C GLU A 246 -16.47 3.73 8.07
N ARG A 247 -17.64 4.39 8.03
CA ARG A 247 -18.26 5.02 9.22
C ARG A 247 -18.63 4.01 10.30
N ASN A 248 -18.93 2.77 9.93
CA ASN A 248 -19.34 1.71 10.86
C ASN A 248 -18.17 1.14 11.70
N ILE A 249 -16.92 1.50 11.42
CA ILE A 249 -15.73 0.95 12.06
C ILE A 249 -15.26 1.84 13.23
N SER A 250 -15.65 3.11 13.27
CA SER A 250 -15.25 4.05 14.31
C SER A 250 -16.13 3.98 15.55
N VAL A 251 -16.00 2.89 16.32
CA VAL A 251 -16.54 2.84 17.68
C VAL A 251 -15.56 3.54 18.62
N GLY A 252 -15.78 4.83 18.93
CA GLY A 252 -15.06 5.49 20.01
C GLY A 252 -14.28 6.74 19.68
N GLY A 253 -14.54 7.43 18.57
CA GLY A 253 -13.89 8.69 18.21
C GLY A 253 -12.97 8.57 17.00
N ILE A 254 -12.83 9.69 16.28
CA ILE A 254 -12.04 9.74 15.05
C ILE A 254 -10.57 9.81 15.44
N ASP A 255 -9.88 8.69 15.42
CA ASP A 255 -8.44 8.59 15.62
C ASP A 255 -7.70 8.91 14.30
N TRP A 256 -7.64 10.18 13.94
CA TRP A 256 -6.81 10.64 12.84
C TRP A 256 -5.41 11.01 13.32
N VAL A 257 -4.45 10.91 12.41
CA VAL A 257 -3.07 11.33 12.65
C VAL A 257 -2.68 12.44 11.69
N PRO A 258 -1.85 13.42 12.12
CA PRO A 258 -1.41 14.49 11.24
C PRO A 258 -0.44 13.96 10.17
N ALA A 259 -0.60 14.46 8.94
CA ALA A 259 0.28 14.13 7.82
C ALA A 259 1.77 14.41 8.14
N SER A 260 2.04 15.40 9.00
CA SER A 260 3.40 15.75 9.44
C SER A 260 4.16 14.61 10.16
N LEU A 261 3.47 13.57 10.64
CA LEU A 261 4.15 12.38 11.15
C LEU A 261 4.98 11.66 10.06
N PHE A 262 4.65 11.90 8.81
CA PHE A 262 5.31 11.27 7.65
C PHE A 262 6.26 12.22 6.91
N ASP A 263 6.56 13.40 7.48
CA ASP A 263 7.49 14.34 6.87
C ASP A 263 8.87 13.70 6.69
N GLY A 264 9.50 13.97 5.54
CA GLY A 264 10.82 13.48 5.19
C GLY A 264 10.85 12.10 4.52
N PHE A 265 9.71 11.42 4.34
CA PHE A 265 9.61 10.25 3.49
C PHE A 265 9.26 10.66 2.05
N ASP A 266 9.83 9.96 1.08
CA ASP A 266 9.65 10.28 -0.35
C ASP A 266 8.25 9.95 -0.85
N TYR A 267 7.65 8.89 -0.30
CA TYR A 267 6.27 8.49 -0.57
C TYR A 267 5.64 7.75 0.60
N VAL A 268 4.33 8.00 0.81
CA VAL A 268 3.53 7.30 1.82
C VAL A 268 2.31 6.67 1.17
N ALA A 269 2.29 5.34 1.17
CA ALA A 269 1.26 4.49 0.60
C ALA A 269 0.21 4.15 1.66
N LEU A 270 -0.93 4.86 1.66
CA LEU A 270 -1.98 4.71 2.65
C LEU A 270 -3.10 3.76 2.20
N GLY A 271 -3.57 2.91 3.11
CA GLY A 271 -4.86 2.23 3.07
C GLY A 271 -5.81 2.74 4.16
N HIS A 272 -6.98 2.08 4.31
CA HIS A 272 -8.04 2.37 5.25
C HIS A 272 -9.17 3.24 4.69
N ILE A 273 -8.87 4.23 3.86
CA ILE A 273 -9.89 5.05 3.21
C ILE A 273 -10.16 4.49 1.82
N HIS A 274 -11.42 4.09 1.56
CA HIS A 274 -11.81 3.44 0.31
C HIS A 274 -11.84 4.39 -0.88
N LYS A 275 -11.86 5.68 -0.62
CA LYS A 275 -11.74 6.69 -1.68
C LYS A 275 -10.29 6.94 -2.03
N ARG A 276 -9.96 6.93 -3.33
CA ARG A 276 -8.68 7.43 -3.80
C ARG A 276 -8.55 8.92 -3.50
N TYR A 277 -7.56 9.27 -2.69
CA TYR A 277 -7.42 10.63 -2.20
C TYR A 277 -5.95 11.01 -1.95
N PRO A 278 -5.45 12.12 -2.50
CA PRO A 278 -4.16 12.69 -2.13
C PRO A 278 -4.31 13.51 -0.85
N VAL A 279 -3.69 13.09 0.24
CA VAL A 279 -3.57 13.91 1.45
C VAL A 279 -2.60 15.06 1.19
N THR A 280 -1.43 14.72 0.63
CA THR A 280 -0.46 15.67 0.11
C THR A 280 0.02 15.17 -1.26
N HIS A 281 1.04 15.79 -1.81
CA HIS A 281 1.59 15.33 -3.07
C HIS A 281 2.33 13.98 -2.92
N THR A 282 2.93 13.68 -1.77
CA THR A 282 3.65 12.42 -1.48
C THR A 282 2.86 11.44 -0.63
N ILE A 283 1.79 11.84 0.04
CA ILE A 283 0.98 11.01 0.93
C ILE A 283 -0.37 10.75 0.27
N ARG A 284 -0.69 9.47 -0.04
CA ARG A 284 -1.86 9.14 -0.85
C ARG A 284 -2.56 7.87 -0.39
N TYR A 285 -3.88 7.91 -0.45
CA TYR A 285 -4.75 6.72 -0.42
C TYR A 285 -4.94 6.18 -1.82
N SER A 286 -4.74 4.87 -2.00
CA SER A 286 -5.06 4.18 -3.26
C SER A 286 -6.57 4.04 -3.46
N GLY A 287 -7.31 3.97 -2.38
CA GLY A 287 -8.70 3.56 -2.35
C GLY A 287 -8.87 2.06 -2.55
N SER A 288 -10.07 1.56 -2.28
CA SER A 288 -10.42 0.15 -2.53
C SER A 288 -10.62 -0.14 -4.01
N PRO A 289 -10.30 -1.35 -4.50
CA PRO A 289 -10.50 -1.71 -5.91
C PRO A 289 -11.98 -1.87 -6.29
N LEU A 290 -12.83 -2.20 -5.32
CA LEU A 290 -14.28 -2.34 -5.50
C LEU A 290 -15.01 -1.28 -4.67
N GLY A 291 -16.19 -0.86 -5.12
CA GLY A 291 -17.10 -0.06 -4.31
C GLY A 291 -17.87 -0.95 -3.34
N PHE A 292 -17.82 -0.64 -2.05
CA PHE A 292 -18.49 -1.40 -0.99
C PHE A 292 -19.74 -0.74 -0.44
N SER A 293 -20.08 0.45 -0.93
CA SER A 293 -21.30 1.18 -0.63
C SER A 293 -21.76 1.99 -1.85
N PHE A 294 -23.04 2.38 -1.87
CA PHE A 294 -23.53 3.28 -2.93
C PHE A 294 -22.89 4.67 -2.89
N SER A 295 -22.39 5.10 -1.73
CA SER A 295 -21.63 6.36 -1.62
C SER A 295 -20.27 6.31 -2.32
N GLU A 296 -19.81 5.14 -2.72
CA GLU A 296 -18.54 4.91 -3.42
C GLU A 296 -18.70 4.79 -4.96
N GLU A 297 -19.92 4.93 -5.49
CA GLU A 297 -20.22 4.76 -6.92
C GLU A 297 -19.42 5.71 -7.83
N HIS A 298 -19.03 6.88 -7.29
CA HIS A 298 -18.31 7.92 -8.04
C HIS A 298 -16.87 8.16 -7.57
N ASN A 299 -16.30 7.23 -6.84
CA ASN A 299 -14.94 7.37 -6.29
C ASN A 299 -13.83 6.94 -7.27
#